data_741f2eaf716a15928cc89ad267cd9027
#
_entry.id   741f2eaf716a15928cc89ad267cd9027
#
_cell.length_a   1.000
_cell.length_b   1.000
_cell.length_c   1.000
_cell.angle_alpha   90.00
_cell.angle_beta   90.00
_cell.angle_gamma   90.00
#
_symmetry.space_group_name_H-M   'P 1'
#
loop_
_entity.id
_entity.type
_entity.pdbx_description
1 polymer ?
#
loop_
_entity_poly.entity_id
_entity_poly.type
_entity_poly.pdbx_seq_one_letter_code
_entity_poly.pdbx_strand_id
1 'polypeptide(L)'
;MANQRNNQICNKILSQNGLIEFKSLIEKWETLSDNLSDKPSGVPIILPDLFLVSRSGTGRTHFLRLLSEYLEGKPNLMDFYGDVKYFEFMLNYCEPNEYFSEIQRFMTEINNAAGFRSEYRGIVYVDVDEWREHFEEKHFVSFMEYLSDNSDDWLVVLSISDDKQELIQQMEAFVSAYIRIERITIEPPTVQELTQYAKKLLEGYGVTLISQTEKVLSGSIGELCNNKYFDGYKTVKMLCEDIAYSLYTDGFRKDKGLIPSDLSKFAKDSEYIQRMLVKIEKINRIGFC
;
A
#
# COMPACT_ATOMS: atom_id res chain seq x y z
N MET A 1 -7.06 26.58 -10.13
CA MET A 1 -7.64 25.49 -9.30
C MET A 1 -6.75 24.25 -9.28
N ALA A 2 -6.18 23.78 -10.38
CA ALA A 2 -5.28 22.60 -10.39
C ALA A 2 -4.03 22.78 -9.49
N ASN A 3 -3.29 23.86 -9.59
CA ASN A 3 -2.12 24.14 -8.76
C ASN A 3 -2.40 24.16 -7.25
N GLN A 4 -3.58 24.62 -6.82
CA GLN A 4 -3.95 24.60 -5.39
C GLN A 4 -4.20 23.18 -4.88
N ARG A 5 -4.83 22.33 -5.71
CA ARG A 5 -5.08 20.91 -5.36
C ARG A 5 -3.77 20.13 -5.28
N ASN A 6 -2.83 20.38 -6.19
CA ASN A 6 -1.52 19.72 -6.22
C ASN A 6 -0.69 20.06 -4.99
N ASN A 7 -0.62 21.34 -4.60
CA ASN A 7 0.05 21.77 -3.39
C ASN A 7 -0.59 21.14 -2.13
N GLN A 8 -1.91 20.94 -2.12
CA GLN A 8 -2.59 20.26 -1.00
C GLN A 8 -2.22 18.80 -0.89
N ILE A 9 -2.10 18.06 -2.01
CA ILE A 9 -1.73 16.64 -2.00
C ILE A 9 -0.27 16.47 -1.61
N CYS A 10 0.63 17.27 -2.17
CA CYS A 10 2.04 17.26 -1.79
C CYS A 10 2.20 17.54 -0.28
N ASN A 11 1.59 18.59 0.24
CA ASN A 11 1.59 18.92 1.67
C ASN A 11 0.97 17.80 2.53
N LYS A 12 -0.09 17.14 2.05
CA LYS A 12 -0.72 16.00 2.71
C LYS A 12 0.27 14.83 2.84
N ILE A 13 1.04 14.53 1.78
CA ILE A 13 2.06 13.47 1.81
C ILE A 13 3.19 13.84 2.76
N LEU A 14 3.75 15.04 2.62
CA LEU A 14 4.89 15.51 3.41
C LEU A 14 4.56 15.63 4.90
N SER A 15 3.30 15.90 5.26
CA SER A 15 2.84 15.99 6.65
C SER A 15 2.53 14.65 7.31
N GLN A 16 2.53 13.53 6.58
CA GLN A 16 2.30 12.21 7.18
C GLN A 16 3.48 11.77 8.04
N ASN A 17 3.22 11.04 9.09
CA ASN A 17 4.27 10.36 9.84
C ASN A 17 4.73 9.12 9.04
N GLY A 18 6.00 8.75 9.15
CA GLY A 18 6.58 7.67 8.37
C GLY A 18 6.74 8.00 6.87
N LEU A 19 6.81 6.98 6.02
CA LEU A 19 6.95 7.09 4.56
C LEU A 19 8.16 7.97 4.13
N ILE A 20 9.31 7.85 4.83
CA ILE A 20 10.47 8.75 4.66
C ILE A 20 10.99 8.70 3.22
N GLU A 21 11.21 7.50 2.67
CA GLU A 21 11.72 7.35 1.30
C GLU A 21 10.69 7.84 0.26
N PHE A 22 9.39 7.61 0.50
CA PHE A 22 8.34 8.13 -0.36
C PHE A 22 8.30 9.67 -0.38
N LYS A 23 8.48 10.32 0.77
CA LYS A 23 8.58 11.78 0.83
C LYS A 23 9.75 12.31 0.02
N SER A 24 10.92 11.68 0.18
CA SER A 24 12.12 12.02 -0.59
C SER A 24 11.89 11.85 -2.10
N LEU A 25 11.19 10.79 -2.52
CA LEU A 25 10.79 10.59 -3.90
C LEU A 25 9.90 11.74 -4.40
N ILE A 26 8.88 12.11 -3.64
CA ILE A 26 7.97 13.20 -4.00
C ILE A 26 8.72 14.53 -4.13
N GLU A 27 9.62 14.87 -3.20
CA GLU A 27 10.45 16.08 -3.28
C GLU A 27 11.33 16.10 -4.54
N LYS A 28 11.91 14.95 -4.90
CA LYS A 28 12.69 14.77 -6.13
C LYS A 28 11.81 14.96 -7.37
N TRP A 29 10.60 14.42 -7.37
CA TRP A 29 9.67 14.54 -8.49
C TRP A 29 9.04 15.94 -8.59
N GLU A 30 8.85 16.67 -7.47
CA GLU A 30 8.49 18.08 -7.50
C GLU A 30 9.58 18.89 -8.22
N THR A 31 10.84 18.70 -7.84
CA THR A 31 11.97 19.37 -8.50
C THR A 31 12.04 19.03 -9.99
N LEU A 32 11.79 17.77 -10.36
CA LEU A 32 11.74 17.35 -11.76
C LEU A 32 10.58 18.03 -12.50
N SER A 33 9.40 18.03 -11.93
CA SER A 33 8.20 18.66 -12.51
C SER A 33 8.41 20.15 -12.77
N ASP A 34 9.01 20.88 -11.81
CA ASP A 34 9.32 22.29 -11.94
C ASP A 34 10.31 22.54 -13.08
N ASN A 35 11.38 21.76 -13.15
CA ASN A 35 12.38 21.85 -14.20
C ASN A 35 11.84 21.50 -15.60
N LEU A 36 10.83 20.61 -15.67
CA LEU A 36 10.18 20.26 -16.94
C LEU A 36 9.24 21.34 -17.48
N SER A 37 8.72 22.18 -16.59
CA SER A 37 7.81 23.28 -16.98
C SER A 37 8.46 24.30 -17.88
N ASP A 38 9.79 24.43 -17.85
CA ASP A 38 10.60 25.38 -18.61
C ASP A 38 11.25 24.76 -19.87
N LYS A 39 11.05 23.46 -20.13
CA LYS A 39 11.67 22.78 -21.28
C LYS A 39 10.88 22.96 -22.58
N PRO A 40 11.56 23.21 -23.72
CA PRO A 40 10.92 23.08 -25.01
C PRO A 40 10.46 21.63 -25.24
N SER A 41 9.23 21.47 -25.67
CA SER A 41 8.57 20.20 -25.97
C SER A 41 9.42 19.33 -26.90
N GLY A 42 9.76 18.10 -26.52
CA GLY A 42 10.44 17.21 -27.45
C GLY A 42 10.78 15.81 -27.00
N VAL A 43 11.13 15.58 -25.75
CA VAL A 43 11.45 14.22 -25.27
C VAL A 43 10.76 14.00 -23.93
N PRO A 44 9.83 13.02 -23.82
CA PRO A 44 9.24 12.66 -22.55
C PRO A 44 10.33 12.15 -21.61
N ILE A 45 10.29 12.59 -20.35
CA ILE A 45 11.11 12.00 -19.29
C ILE A 45 10.30 10.86 -18.71
N ILE A 46 10.81 9.64 -18.88
CA ILE A 46 10.22 8.45 -18.26
C ILE A 46 10.65 8.41 -16.80
N LEU A 47 9.68 8.38 -15.89
CA LEU A 47 9.96 8.17 -14.47
C LEU A 47 10.56 6.77 -14.27
N PRO A 48 11.46 6.58 -13.29
CA PRO A 48 11.87 5.23 -12.93
C PRO A 48 10.68 4.48 -12.32
N ASP A 49 10.57 3.21 -12.63
CA ASP A 49 9.67 2.29 -11.95
C ASP A 49 10.03 2.16 -10.47
N LEU A 50 9.14 1.63 -9.65
CA LEU A 50 9.37 1.53 -8.22
C LEU A 50 9.52 0.07 -7.80
N PHE A 51 10.55 -0.20 -7.00
CA PHE A 51 10.71 -1.47 -6.30
C PHE A 51 10.32 -1.26 -4.83
N LEU A 52 9.08 -1.67 -4.50
CA LEU A 52 8.45 -1.41 -3.22
C LEU A 52 8.69 -2.56 -2.24
N VAL A 53 9.47 -2.29 -1.20
CA VAL A 53 9.73 -3.23 -0.12
C VAL A 53 8.84 -2.90 1.08
N SER A 54 7.93 -3.81 1.46
CA SER A 54 7.00 -3.53 2.55
C SER A 54 6.34 -4.79 3.09
N ARG A 55 6.08 -4.85 4.40
CA ARG A 55 5.26 -5.92 5.01
C ARG A 55 3.78 -5.75 4.70
N SER A 56 3.02 -6.85 4.84
CA SER A 56 1.57 -6.75 4.90
C SER A 56 1.12 -5.80 6.01
N GLY A 57 0.03 -5.07 5.78
CA GLY A 57 -0.54 -4.15 6.77
C GLY A 57 0.21 -2.82 6.97
N THR A 58 1.30 -2.57 6.25
CA THR A 58 2.05 -1.29 6.34
C THR A 58 1.39 -0.13 5.62
N GLY A 59 0.35 -0.38 4.83
CA GLY A 59 -0.39 0.66 4.12
C GLY A 59 -0.05 0.77 2.63
N ARG A 60 0.35 -0.33 1.97
CA ARG A 60 0.60 -0.37 0.51
C ARG A 60 -0.50 0.29 -0.32
N THR A 61 -1.75 -0.09 -0.10
CA THR A 61 -2.90 0.53 -0.81
C THR A 61 -3.03 2.02 -0.54
N HIS A 62 -2.69 2.47 0.69
CA HIS A 62 -2.66 3.90 1.01
C HIS A 62 -1.55 4.62 0.25
N PHE A 63 -0.36 4.02 0.17
CA PHE A 63 0.75 4.51 -0.65
C PHE A 63 0.35 4.65 -2.12
N LEU A 64 -0.21 3.60 -2.74
CA LEU A 64 -0.67 3.63 -4.14
C LEU A 64 -1.69 4.73 -4.41
N ARG A 65 -2.64 4.90 -3.48
CA ARG A 65 -3.63 5.97 -3.58
C ARG A 65 -2.99 7.35 -3.53
N LEU A 66 -2.06 7.58 -2.60
CA LEU A 66 -1.35 8.86 -2.50
C LEU A 66 -0.49 9.12 -3.73
N LEU A 67 0.21 8.10 -4.23
CA LEU A 67 1.01 8.16 -5.44
C LEU A 67 0.15 8.51 -6.66
N SER A 68 -1.01 7.86 -6.81
CA SER A 68 -1.93 8.15 -7.92
C SER A 68 -2.55 9.54 -7.81
N GLU A 69 -2.99 9.97 -6.61
CA GLU A 69 -3.51 11.32 -6.37
C GLU A 69 -2.44 12.38 -6.71
N TYR A 70 -1.18 12.12 -6.37
CA TYR A 70 -0.06 13.02 -6.65
C TYR A 70 0.21 13.14 -8.15
N LEU A 71 0.39 12.00 -8.84
CA LEU A 71 0.73 11.97 -10.27
C LEU A 71 -0.43 12.50 -11.14
N GLU A 72 -1.70 12.26 -10.75
CA GLU A 72 -2.85 12.85 -11.46
C GLU A 72 -2.77 14.38 -11.50
N GLY A 73 -2.15 14.98 -10.50
CA GLY A 73 -1.89 16.42 -10.46
C GLY A 73 -0.68 16.87 -11.27
N LYS A 74 0.11 15.97 -11.85
CA LYS A 74 1.38 16.24 -12.53
C LYS A 74 1.42 15.65 -13.95
N PRO A 75 0.57 16.14 -14.89
CA PRO A 75 0.50 15.59 -16.25
C PRO A 75 1.80 15.74 -17.04
N ASN A 76 2.72 16.62 -16.61
CA ASN A 76 4.06 16.75 -17.16
C ASN A 76 5.03 15.64 -16.70
N LEU A 77 4.70 14.89 -15.65
CA LEU A 77 5.42 13.70 -15.22
C LEU A 77 4.79 12.44 -15.76
N MET A 78 3.45 12.36 -15.72
CA MET A 78 2.69 11.20 -16.17
C MET A 78 1.30 11.59 -16.62
N ASP A 79 0.89 11.09 -17.78
CA ASP A 79 -0.47 11.24 -18.29
C ASP A 79 -1.27 9.96 -18.08
N PHE A 80 -2.43 10.08 -17.40
CA PHE A 80 -3.28 8.94 -17.06
C PHE A 80 -4.33 8.68 -18.14
N TYR A 81 -4.44 7.40 -18.56
CA TYR A 81 -5.41 6.94 -19.52
C TYR A 81 -6.04 5.63 -19.07
N GLY A 82 -7.36 5.56 -18.99
CA GLY A 82 -8.11 4.41 -18.52
C GLY A 82 -9.14 4.78 -17.45
N ASP A 83 -9.96 3.81 -17.06
CA ASP A 83 -11.04 4.02 -16.08
C ASP A 83 -10.53 3.98 -14.63
N VAL A 84 -9.39 3.34 -14.39
CA VAL A 84 -8.76 3.24 -13.07
C VAL A 84 -7.40 3.95 -13.06
N LYS A 85 -7.04 4.52 -11.92
CA LYS A 85 -5.79 5.28 -11.75
C LYS A 85 -4.60 4.39 -11.46
N TYR A 86 -4.82 3.30 -10.76
CA TYR A 86 -3.84 2.25 -10.55
C TYR A 86 -4.52 0.89 -10.65
N PHE A 87 -3.77 -0.04 -11.20
CA PHE A 87 -4.18 -1.42 -11.41
C PHE A 87 -3.34 -2.31 -10.49
N GLU A 88 -3.97 -3.19 -9.72
CA GLU A 88 -3.30 -4.11 -8.82
C GLU A 88 -3.34 -5.53 -9.39
N PHE A 89 -2.18 -6.17 -9.50
CA PHE A 89 -2.01 -7.53 -9.98
C PHE A 89 -1.16 -8.35 -9.02
N MET A 90 -1.58 -9.57 -8.74
CA MET A 90 -0.80 -10.53 -7.99
C MET A 90 -0.23 -11.56 -8.97
N LEU A 91 1.08 -11.63 -9.08
CA LEU A 91 1.76 -12.59 -9.94
C LEU A 91 1.91 -13.90 -9.18
N ASN A 92 1.03 -14.86 -9.47
CA ASN A 92 1.05 -16.17 -8.81
C ASN A 92 2.25 -16.99 -9.26
N TYR A 93 2.85 -17.72 -8.32
CA TYR A 93 3.89 -18.68 -8.64
C TYR A 93 3.32 -19.83 -9.46
N CYS A 94 4.11 -20.30 -10.42
CA CYS A 94 3.80 -21.42 -11.28
C CYS A 94 5.07 -22.25 -11.47
N GLU A 95 4.96 -23.55 -11.25
CA GLU A 95 6.09 -24.47 -11.42
C GLU A 95 6.66 -24.41 -12.84
N PRO A 96 7.99 -24.56 -13.03
CA PRO A 96 8.64 -24.38 -14.35
C PRO A 96 8.10 -25.25 -15.47
N ASN A 97 7.48 -26.39 -15.13
CA ASN A 97 6.92 -27.36 -16.09
C ASN A 97 5.42 -27.16 -16.34
N GLU A 98 4.78 -26.24 -15.67
CA GLU A 98 3.36 -25.95 -15.83
C GLU A 98 3.14 -24.89 -16.93
N TYR A 99 1.91 -24.82 -17.43
CA TYR A 99 1.54 -23.78 -18.40
C TYR A 99 1.45 -22.41 -17.70
N PHE A 100 2.30 -21.49 -18.10
CA PHE A 100 2.32 -20.15 -17.54
C PHE A 100 1.33 -19.23 -18.24
N SER A 101 0.21 -18.99 -17.59
CA SER A 101 -0.88 -18.14 -18.12
C SER A 101 -0.89 -16.71 -17.57
N GLU A 102 0.04 -16.36 -16.69
CA GLU A 102 0.02 -15.10 -15.97
C GLU A 102 0.13 -13.87 -16.88
N ILE A 103 0.93 -13.93 -17.95
CA ILE A 103 0.99 -12.84 -18.94
C ILE A 103 -0.38 -12.62 -19.61
N GLN A 104 -1.08 -13.69 -19.98
CA GLN A 104 -2.40 -13.58 -20.61
C GLN A 104 -3.44 -13.04 -19.61
N ARG A 105 -3.37 -13.47 -18.36
CA ARG A 105 -4.21 -12.95 -17.28
C ARG A 105 -3.96 -11.47 -17.06
N PHE A 106 -2.70 -11.07 -16.94
CA PHE A 106 -2.28 -9.68 -16.82
C PHE A 106 -2.82 -8.82 -17.99
N MET A 107 -2.62 -9.24 -19.24
CA MET A 107 -3.12 -8.54 -20.41
C MET A 107 -4.64 -8.39 -20.37
N THR A 108 -5.36 -9.43 -19.98
CA THR A 108 -6.83 -9.39 -19.88
C THR A 108 -7.29 -8.40 -18.83
N GLU A 109 -6.67 -8.42 -17.66
CA GLU A 109 -7.05 -7.57 -16.54
C GLU A 109 -6.67 -6.10 -16.81
N ILE A 110 -5.50 -5.82 -17.40
CA ILE A 110 -5.11 -4.45 -17.72
C ILE A 110 -5.97 -3.86 -18.86
N ASN A 111 -6.42 -4.69 -19.83
CA ASN A 111 -7.38 -4.26 -20.82
C ASN A 111 -8.74 -3.91 -20.20
N ASN A 112 -9.17 -4.64 -19.18
CA ASN A 112 -10.38 -4.29 -18.43
C ASN A 112 -10.20 -2.97 -17.65
N ALA A 113 -9.00 -2.70 -17.13
CA ALA A 113 -8.68 -1.44 -16.45
C ALA A 113 -8.64 -0.24 -17.42
N ALA A 114 -8.36 -0.49 -18.71
CA ALA A 114 -8.44 0.51 -19.77
C ALA A 114 -9.89 0.94 -20.06
N GLY A 115 -10.89 0.12 -19.73
CA GLY A 115 -12.30 0.39 -19.98
C GLY A 115 -12.63 0.46 -21.46
N PHE A 116 -13.23 1.58 -21.90
CA PHE A 116 -13.57 1.81 -23.32
C PHE A 116 -12.41 2.36 -24.17
N ARG A 117 -11.22 2.52 -23.59
CA ARG A 117 -10.04 3.03 -24.27
C ARG A 117 -9.19 1.87 -24.81
N SER A 118 -8.44 2.12 -25.87
CA SER A 118 -7.54 1.10 -26.44
C SER A 118 -6.26 0.89 -25.64
N GLU A 119 -5.91 1.84 -24.79
CA GLU A 119 -4.65 1.87 -24.05
C GLU A 119 -4.89 2.21 -22.59
N TYR A 120 -4.22 1.51 -21.69
CA TYR A 120 -4.13 1.85 -20.28
C TYR A 120 -2.82 2.61 -20.04
N ARG A 121 -2.93 3.77 -19.38
CA ARG A 121 -1.77 4.52 -18.86
C ARG A 121 -2.03 4.87 -17.43
N GLY A 122 -1.20 4.36 -16.56
CA GLY A 122 -1.38 4.55 -15.13
C GLY A 122 -0.33 3.80 -14.33
N ILE A 123 -0.59 3.65 -13.04
CA ILE A 123 0.26 2.89 -12.16
C ILE A 123 -0.12 1.41 -12.26
N VAL A 124 0.85 0.56 -12.55
CA VAL A 124 0.70 -0.89 -12.56
C VAL A 124 1.43 -1.47 -11.35
N TYR A 125 0.67 -1.85 -10.34
CA TYR A 125 1.21 -2.50 -9.16
C TYR A 125 1.18 -4.01 -9.35
N VAL A 126 2.35 -4.65 -9.19
CA VAL A 126 2.49 -6.10 -9.27
C VAL A 126 3.08 -6.62 -7.97
N ASP A 127 2.33 -7.45 -7.25
CA ASP A 127 2.84 -8.20 -6.11
C ASP A 127 3.59 -9.41 -6.64
N VAL A 128 4.91 -9.46 -6.36
CA VAL A 128 5.82 -10.53 -6.82
C VAL A 128 6.34 -11.37 -5.67
N ASP A 129 5.70 -11.33 -4.51
CA ASP A 129 6.16 -11.96 -3.28
C ASP A 129 6.31 -13.48 -3.38
N GLU A 130 5.45 -14.13 -4.15
CA GLU A 130 5.53 -15.58 -4.39
C GLU A 130 6.74 -15.98 -5.24
N TRP A 131 7.33 -15.05 -6.00
CA TRP A 131 8.49 -15.27 -6.87
C TRP A 131 9.83 -14.95 -6.23
N ARG A 132 9.87 -14.44 -5.01
CA ARG A 132 11.11 -13.96 -4.38
C ARG A 132 12.22 -15.01 -4.22
N GLU A 133 11.87 -16.30 -4.18
CA GLU A 133 12.83 -17.42 -4.16
C GLU A 133 13.02 -18.06 -5.55
N HIS A 134 12.26 -17.61 -6.57
CA HIS A 134 12.14 -18.19 -7.90
C HIS A 134 12.31 -17.17 -9.03
N PHE A 135 12.85 -15.98 -8.73
CA PHE A 135 12.90 -14.86 -9.69
C PHE A 135 13.83 -15.13 -10.90
N GLU A 136 14.74 -16.10 -10.82
CA GLU A 136 15.60 -16.52 -11.95
C GLU A 136 14.93 -17.56 -12.86
N GLU A 137 13.76 -18.07 -12.49
CA GLU A 137 13.07 -19.08 -13.26
C GLU A 137 12.43 -18.49 -14.53
N LYS A 138 12.32 -19.34 -15.56
CA LYS A 138 11.88 -18.96 -16.91
C LYS A 138 10.57 -18.15 -16.93
N HIS A 139 9.60 -18.50 -16.11
CA HIS A 139 8.30 -17.82 -16.10
C HIS A 139 8.41 -16.38 -15.60
N PHE A 140 9.15 -16.17 -14.52
CA PHE A 140 9.39 -14.83 -14.02
C PHE A 140 10.23 -14.00 -15.00
N VAL A 141 11.27 -14.59 -15.60
CA VAL A 141 12.06 -13.96 -16.67
C VAL A 141 11.14 -13.50 -17.81
N SER A 142 10.25 -14.38 -18.30
CA SER A 142 9.32 -14.03 -19.39
C SER A 142 8.35 -12.90 -18.99
N PHE A 143 7.93 -12.85 -17.73
CA PHE A 143 7.09 -11.74 -17.25
C PHE A 143 7.87 -10.43 -17.19
N MET A 144 9.13 -10.46 -16.74
CA MET A 144 9.99 -9.27 -16.71
C MET A 144 10.33 -8.75 -18.12
N GLU A 145 10.59 -9.66 -19.08
CA GLU A 145 10.74 -9.31 -20.51
C GLU A 145 9.48 -8.61 -21.03
N TYR A 146 8.30 -9.19 -20.74
CA TYR A 146 7.02 -8.60 -21.13
C TYR A 146 6.80 -7.20 -20.51
N LEU A 147 7.12 -6.99 -19.24
CA LEU A 147 7.04 -5.68 -18.59
C LEU A 147 8.00 -4.68 -19.25
N SER A 148 9.24 -5.09 -19.51
CA SER A 148 10.25 -4.26 -20.16
C SER A 148 9.79 -3.78 -21.55
N ASP A 149 9.19 -4.66 -22.33
CA ASP A 149 8.73 -4.35 -23.68
C ASP A 149 7.51 -3.40 -23.71
N ASN A 150 6.80 -3.25 -22.59
CA ASN A 150 5.56 -2.47 -22.49
C ASN A 150 5.61 -1.36 -21.42
N SER A 151 6.76 -1.09 -20.81
CA SER A 151 6.88 -0.18 -19.66
C SER A 151 6.71 1.30 -20.00
N ASP A 152 6.80 1.72 -21.26
CA ASP A 152 6.73 3.14 -21.66
C ASP A 152 5.37 3.80 -21.34
N ASP A 153 4.32 3.00 -21.23
CA ASP A 153 2.96 3.47 -20.96
C ASP A 153 2.56 3.41 -19.47
N TRP A 154 3.37 2.73 -18.64
CA TRP A 154 3.04 2.48 -17.25
C TRP A 154 4.13 2.96 -16.31
N LEU A 155 3.73 3.35 -15.08
CA LEU A 155 4.64 3.37 -13.94
C LEU A 155 4.48 2.03 -13.21
N VAL A 156 5.44 1.14 -13.36
CA VAL A 156 5.41 -0.18 -12.71
C VAL A 156 5.85 -0.04 -11.25
N VAL A 157 5.09 -0.64 -10.34
CA VAL A 157 5.42 -0.76 -8.93
C VAL A 157 5.50 -2.24 -8.58
N LEU A 158 6.70 -2.80 -8.57
CA LEU A 158 6.93 -4.17 -8.12
C LEU A 158 7.01 -4.21 -6.60
N SER A 159 6.18 -5.03 -5.96
CA SER A 159 6.12 -5.12 -4.50
C SER A 159 6.59 -6.46 -3.97
N ILE A 160 7.41 -6.42 -2.92
CA ILE A 160 7.94 -7.57 -2.21
C ILE A 160 7.89 -7.37 -0.69
N SER A 161 7.73 -8.44 0.07
CA SER A 161 7.78 -8.41 1.53
C SER A 161 9.22 -8.26 2.06
N ASP A 162 9.40 -7.57 3.19
CA ASP A 162 10.71 -7.19 3.75
C ASP A 162 11.35 -8.23 4.69
N ASP A 163 10.89 -9.48 4.69
CA ASP A 163 11.28 -10.50 5.64
C ASP A 163 12.65 -11.19 5.38
N LYS A 164 13.23 -11.04 4.17
CA LYS A 164 14.50 -11.65 3.76
C LYS A 164 15.38 -10.68 2.96
N GLN A 165 16.16 -9.86 3.61
CA GLN A 165 16.94 -8.77 2.99
C GLN A 165 17.91 -9.24 1.89
N GLU A 166 18.53 -10.41 2.03
CA GLU A 166 19.43 -10.94 1.00
C GLU A 166 18.70 -11.25 -0.31
N LEU A 167 17.54 -11.90 -0.23
CA LEU A 167 16.72 -12.19 -1.41
C LEU A 167 16.16 -10.91 -2.06
N ILE A 168 15.80 -9.92 -1.25
CA ILE A 168 15.36 -8.62 -1.74
C ILE A 168 16.44 -7.97 -2.58
N GLN A 169 17.70 -7.94 -2.09
CA GLN A 169 18.81 -7.36 -2.83
C GLN A 169 19.11 -8.11 -4.13
N GLN A 170 19.05 -9.44 -4.11
CA GLN A 170 19.25 -10.26 -5.30
C GLN A 170 18.15 -10.01 -6.33
N MET A 171 16.89 -9.99 -5.90
CA MET A 171 15.76 -9.72 -6.79
C MET A 171 15.77 -8.28 -7.32
N GLU A 172 16.12 -7.28 -6.50
CA GLU A 172 16.30 -5.90 -6.92
C GLU A 172 17.37 -5.78 -8.02
N ALA A 173 18.51 -6.43 -7.83
CA ALA A 173 19.57 -6.47 -8.83
C ALA A 173 19.13 -7.15 -10.14
N PHE A 174 18.37 -8.25 -10.03
CA PHE A 174 17.81 -8.95 -11.17
C PHE A 174 16.81 -8.08 -11.94
N VAL A 175 15.82 -7.50 -11.25
CA VAL A 175 14.80 -6.62 -11.85
C VAL A 175 15.44 -5.42 -12.53
N SER A 176 16.50 -4.84 -11.95
CA SER A 176 17.23 -3.70 -12.51
C SER A 176 17.90 -3.99 -13.86
N ALA A 177 18.05 -5.27 -14.23
CA ALA A 177 18.55 -5.67 -15.55
C ALA A 177 17.50 -5.53 -16.66
N TYR A 178 16.22 -5.46 -16.32
CA TYR A 178 15.09 -5.38 -17.27
C TYR A 178 14.47 -3.99 -17.34
N ILE A 179 14.24 -3.36 -16.18
CA ILE A 179 13.59 -2.07 -16.06
C ILE A 179 14.39 -1.14 -15.12
N ARG A 180 14.28 0.16 -15.34
CA ARG A 180 14.95 1.15 -14.50
C ARG A 180 14.11 1.39 -13.24
N ILE A 181 14.58 0.95 -12.09
CA ILE A 181 13.86 1.06 -10.83
C ILE A 181 14.46 2.06 -9.84
N GLU A 182 13.62 2.58 -8.95
CA GLU A 182 13.98 3.26 -7.71
C GLU A 182 13.35 2.51 -6.53
N ARG A 183 14.19 2.13 -5.54
CA ARG A 183 13.73 1.40 -4.36
C ARG A 183 13.00 2.33 -3.40
N ILE A 184 11.87 1.87 -2.89
CA ILE A 184 11.10 2.51 -1.82
C ILE A 184 10.81 1.48 -0.75
N THR A 185 11.17 1.77 0.50
CA THR A 185 10.86 0.94 1.65
C THR A 185 9.76 1.59 2.48
N ILE A 186 8.69 0.83 2.75
CA ILE A 186 7.66 1.25 3.70
C ILE A 186 7.88 0.50 5.01
N GLU A 187 8.41 1.21 5.99
CA GLU A 187 8.64 0.66 7.32
C GLU A 187 7.31 0.30 8.01
N PRO A 188 7.32 -0.75 8.86
CA PRO A 188 6.17 -1.06 9.69
C PRO A 188 5.77 0.14 10.55
N PRO A 189 4.46 0.42 10.69
CA PRO A 189 4.03 1.56 11.48
C PRO A 189 4.38 1.39 12.96
N THR A 190 4.82 2.46 13.58
CA THR A 190 5.09 2.52 15.03
C THR A 190 3.79 2.44 15.83
N VAL A 191 3.88 2.03 17.10
CA VAL A 191 2.72 2.03 18.02
C VAL A 191 2.08 3.41 18.12
N GLN A 192 2.89 4.48 18.06
CA GLN A 192 2.39 5.85 18.08
C GLN A 192 1.56 6.18 16.84
N GLU A 193 2.01 5.81 15.66
CA GLU A 193 1.28 6.01 14.39
C GLU A 193 -0.02 5.22 14.37
N LEU A 194 0.02 3.96 14.82
CA LEU A 194 -1.16 3.11 14.93
C LEU A 194 -2.17 3.67 15.93
N THR A 195 -1.70 4.23 17.06
CA THR A 195 -2.57 4.87 18.06
C THR A 195 -3.23 6.13 17.51
N GLN A 196 -2.47 6.96 16.77
CA GLN A 196 -3.02 8.14 16.12
C GLN A 196 -4.04 7.77 15.02
N TYR A 197 -3.77 6.71 14.27
CA TYR A 197 -4.69 6.19 13.28
C TYR A 197 -5.99 5.68 13.94
N ALA A 198 -5.88 4.89 15.01
CA ALA A 198 -7.03 4.42 15.78
C ALA A 198 -7.86 5.59 16.32
N LYS A 199 -7.23 6.62 16.87
CA LYS A 199 -7.90 7.82 17.35
C LYS A 199 -8.70 8.53 16.25
N LYS A 200 -8.10 8.76 15.08
CA LYS A 200 -8.79 9.37 13.93
C LYS A 200 -9.99 8.53 13.46
N LEU A 201 -9.85 7.20 13.43
CA LEU A 201 -10.96 6.33 13.06
C LEU A 201 -12.10 6.41 14.06
N LEU A 202 -11.81 6.32 15.35
CA LEU A 202 -12.81 6.39 16.41
C LEU A 202 -13.51 7.76 16.44
N GLU A 203 -12.77 8.85 16.26
CA GLU A 203 -13.33 10.19 16.09
C GLU A 203 -14.26 10.27 14.87
N GLY A 204 -13.90 9.62 13.76
CA GLY A 204 -14.75 9.50 12.57
C GLY A 204 -16.06 8.75 12.82
N TYR A 205 -16.05 7.80 13.76
CA TYR A 205 -17.27 7.14 14.27
C TYR A 205 -18.00 7.95 15.36
N GLY A 206 -17.53 9.17 15.67
CA GLY A 206 -18.12 10.01 16.71
C GLY A 206 -17.76 9.57 18.14
N VAL A 207 -16.69 8.77 18.29
CA VAL A 207 -16.19 8.28 19.57
C VAL A 207 -15.01 9.12 19.99
N THR A 208 -15.13 9.88 21.08
CA THR A 208 -14.06 10.72 21.62
C THR A 208 -13.26 9.94 22.67
N LEU A 209 -11.92 9.96 22.56
CA LEU A 209 -11.01 9.37 23.52
C LEU A 209 -10.60 10.39 24.57
N ILE A 210 -10.71 10.03 25.86
CA ILE A 210 -10.05 10.76 26.94
C ILE A 210 -8.60 10.29 27.07
N SER A 211 -7.71 11.14 27.61
CA SER A 211 -6.26 10.86 27.69
C SER A 211 -5.91 9.54 28.39
N GLN A 212 -6.69 9.12 29.37
CA GLN A 212 -6.50 7.85 30.06
C GLN A 212 -6.84 6.66 29.16
N THR A 213 -7.92 6.76 28.36
CA THR A 213 -8.33 5.72 27.42
C THR A 213 -7.35 5.62 26.25
N GLU A 214 -6.81 6.75 25.78
CA GLU A 214 -5.77 6.77 24.74
C GLU A 214 -4.52 6.01 25.18
N LYS A 215 -4.08 6.15 26.45
CA LYS A 215 -2.96 5.37 27.00
C LYS A 215 -3.24 3.88 27.06
N VAL A 216 -4.45 3.48 27.46
CA VAL A 216 -4.86 2.07 27.47
C VAL A 216 -4.88 1.50 26.07
N LEU A 217 -5.47 2.22 25.11
CA LEU A 217 -5.51 1.81 23.71
C LEU A 217 -4.10 1.66 23.12
N SER A 218 -3.22 2.63 23.38
CA SER A 218 -1.82 2.57 22.95
C SER A 218 -1.08 1.35 23.54
N GLY A 219 -1.28 1.05 24.81
CA GLY A 219 -0.73 -0.14 25.44
C GLY A 219 -1.24 -1.43 24.79
N SER A 220 -2.55 -1.53 24.56
CA SER A 220 -3.16 -2.68 23.87
C SER A 220 -2.63 -2.87 22.46
N ILE A 221 -2.50 -1.80 21.68
CA ILE A 221 -1.91 -1.83 20.33
C ILE A 221 -0.45 -2.30 20.40
N GLY A 222 0.35 -1.75 21.34
CA GLY A 222 1.75 -2.14 21.54
C GLY A 222 1.91 -3.63 21.85
N GLU A 223 1.01 -4.20 22.65
CA GLU A 223 0.98 -5.63 22.92
C GLU A 223 0.57 -6.46 21.70
N LEU A 224 -0.41 -6.00 20.91
CA LEU A 224 -0.85 -6.65 19.69
C LEU A 224 0.25 -6.67 18.62
N CYS A 225 1.08 -5.64 18.52
CA CYS A 225 2.21 -5.59 17.58
C CYS A 225 3.19 -6.76 17.73
N ASN A 226 3.25 -7.39 18.91
CA ASN A 226 4.09 -8.57 19.14
C ASN A 226 3.44 -9.89 18.70
N ASN A 227 2.21 -9.86 18.21
CA ASN A 227 1.52 -11.05 17.74
C ASN A 227 1.85 -11.32 16.29
N LYS A 228 2.18 -12.58 15.93
CA LYS A 228 2.53 -12.98 14.57
C LYS A 228 1.42 -12.77 13.52
N TYR A 229 0.18 -12.63 13.95
CA TYR A 229 -0.99 -12.39 13.09
C TYR A 229 -1.41 -10.92 13.05
N PHE A 230 -0.61 -10.05 13.67
CA PHE A 230 -0.88 -8.62 13.64
C PHE A 230 -0.56 -8.07 12.25
N ASP A 231 -1.57 -7.50 11.60
CA ASP A 231 -1.50 -6.97 10.23
C ASP A 231 -1.65 -5.43 10.24
N GLY A 232 -0.80 -4.76 11.03
CA GLY A 232 -0.63 -3.31 11.06
C GLY A 232 -1.95 -2.51 11.09
N TYR A 233 -2.08 -1.57 10.18
CA TYR A 233 -3.26 -0.71 10.06
C TYR A 233 -4.57 -1.47 9.85
N LYS A 234 -4.54 -2.63 9.18
CA LYS A 234 -5.74 -3.45 8.93
C LYS A 234 -6.29 -4.01 10.23
N THR A 235 -5.42 -4.56 11.09
CA THR A 235 -5.84 -5.06 12.41
C THR A 235 -6.39 -3.94 13.28
N VAL A 236 -5.72 -2.77 13.30
CA VAL A 236 -6.20 -1.61 14.08
C VAL A 236 -7.53 -1.09 13.55
N LYS A 237 -7.74 -1.07 12.23
CA LYS A 237 -9.02 -0.70 11.63
C LYS A 237 -10.14 -1.60 12.10
N MET A 238 -9.97 -2.93 12.01
CA MET A 238 -10.95 -3.91 12.47
C MET A 238 -11.26 -3.74 13.96
N LEU A 239 -10.22 -3.52 14.79
CA LEU A 239 -10.38 -3.26 16.21
C LEU A 239 -11.26 -2.01 16.47
N CYS A 240 -11.01 -0.92 15.75
CA CYS A 240 -11.77 0.32 15.91
C CYS A 240 -13.24 0.18 15.44
N GLU A 241 -13.45 -0.55 14.34
CA GLU A 241 -14.81 -0.87 13.84
C GLU A 241 -15.60 -1.66 14.87
N ASP A 242 -14.98 -2.66 15.48
CA ASP A 242 -15.64 -3.49 16.49
C ASP A 242 -15.85 -2.76 17.81
N ILE A 243 -14.93 -1.88 18.22
CA ILE A 243 -15.12 -0.98 19.37
C ILE A 243 -16.35 -0.07 19.10
N ALA A 244 -16.40 0.58 17.96
CA ALA A 244 -17.49 1.48 17.60
C ALA A 244 -18.83 0.72 17.55
N TYR A 245 -18.86 -0.43 16.86
CA TYR A 245 -20.06 -1.27 16.78
C TYR A 245 -20.58 -1.66 18.17
N SER A 246 -19.68 -2.14 19.04
CA SER A 246 -20.05 -2.54 20.39
C SER A 246 -20.62 -1.40 21.21
N LEU A 247 -20.01 -0.21 21.14
CA LEU A 247 -20.48 0.97 21.86
C LEU A 247 -21.88 1.38 21.41
N TYR A 248 -22.14 1.38 20.11
CA TYR A 248 -23.45 1.74 19.57
C TYR A 248 -24.52 0.70 19.88
N THR A 249 -24.15 -0.58 19.95
CA THR A 249 -25.06 -1.67 20.31
C THR A 249 -25.41 -1.65 21.79
N ASP A 250 -24.44 -1.33 22.65
CA ASP A 250 -24.62 -1.28 24.12
C ASP A 250 -25.22 0.06 24.61
N GLY A 251 -25.64 0.95 23.70
CA GLY A 251 -26.27 2.22 24.03
C GLY A 251 -25.29 3.34 24.42
N PHE A 252 -24.21 3.46 23.65
CA PHE A 252 -23.17 4.48 23.85
C PHE A 252 -23.74 5.90 23.95
N ARG A 253 -23.32 6.63 24.99
CA ARG A 253 -23.66 8.04 25.19
C ARG A 253 -22.53 8.91 24.67
N LYS A 254 -22.76 9.64 23.57
CA LYS A 254 -21.78 10.51 22.91
C LYS A 254 -21.16 11.58 23.85
N ASP A 255 -21.88 12.00 24.86
CA ASP A 255 -21.51 13.06 25.80
C ASP A 255 -20.44 12.63 26.85
N LYS A 256 -20.18 11.33 27.00
CA LYS A 256 -19.25 10.81 28.03
C LYS A 256 -17.87 10.43 27.52
N GLY A 257 -17.67 10.33 26.21
CA GLY A 257 -16.45 9.78 25.63
C GLY A 257 -16.21 8.30 26.01
N LEU A 258 -15.19 7.71 25.44
CA LEU A 258 -14.78 6.34 25.71
C LEU A 258 -13.96 6.28 27.01
N ILE A 259 -14.35 5.44 27.96
CA ILE A 259 -13.61 5.23 29.21
C ILE A 259 -12.82 3.91 29.18
N PRO A 260 -11.75 3.73 30.00
CA PRO A 260 -10.92 2.52 29.98
C PRO A 260 -11.68 1.21 30.15
N SER A 261 -12.75 1.19 30.94
CA SER A 261 -13.57 -0.02 31.13
C SER A 261 -14.27 -0.48 29.86
N ASP A 262 -14.56 0.42 28.93
CA ASP A 262 -15.18 0.06 27.67
C ASP A 262 -14.22 -0.71 26.73
N LEU A 263 -12.91 -0.57 26.98
CA LEU A 263 -11.85 -1.29 26.27
C LEU A 263 -11.50 -2.64 26.88
N SER A 264 -12.06 -3.01 28.06
CA SER A 264 -11.68 -4.22 28.78
C SER A 264 -11.86 -5.50 27.95
N LYS A 265 -12.91 -5.58 27.15
CA LYS A 265 -13.18 -6.72 26.25
C LYS A 265 -12.25 -6.76 25.01
N PHE A 266 -11.53 -5.68 24.75
CA PHE A 266 -10.53 -5.58 23.67
C PHE A 266 -9.10 -5.67 24.17
N ALA A 267 -8.91 -6.06 25.43
CA ALA A 267 -7.58 -6.34 25.98
C ALA A 267 -6.95 -7.56 25.29
N LYS A 268 -5.63 -7.60 25.24
CA LYS A 268 -4.82 -8.65 24.59
C LYS A 268 -5.28 -10.07 24.91
N ASP A 269 -5.59 -10.35 26.17
CA ASP A 269 -5.96 -11.69 26.64
C ASP A 269 -7.45 -11.98 26.50
N SER A 270 -8.23 -11.06 25.93
CA SER A 270 -9.65 -11.28 25.71
C SER A 270 -9.89 -12.36 24.65
N GLU A 271 -10.89 -13.19 24.87
CA GLU A 271 -11.31 -14.21 23.90
C GLU A 271 -11.67 -13.59 22.54
N TYR A 272 -12.17 -12.36 22.55
CA TYR A 272 -12.46 -11.57 21.37
C TYR A 272 -11.20 -11.33 20.51
N ILE A 273 -10.15 -10.80 21.10
CA ILE A 273 -8.88 -10.52 20.41
C ILE A 273 -8.25 -11.82 19.86
N GLN A 274 -8.26 -12.88 20.67
CA GLN A 274 -7.74 -14.18 20.22
C GLN A 274 -8.54 -14.72 18.99
N ARG A 275 -9.85 -14.61 19.01
CA ARG A 275 -10.70 -15.00 17.87
C ARG A 275 -10.47 -14.13 16.64
N MET A 276 -10.28 -12.83 16.82
CA MET A 276 -10.01 -11.90 15.72
C MET A 276 -8.69 -12.25 15.02
N LEU A 277 -7.61 -12.47 15.76
CA LEU A 277 -6.31 -12.80 15.21
C LEU A 277 -6.31 -14.17 14.47
N VAL A 278 -7.00 -15.18 15.02
CA VAL A 278 -7.18 -16.48 14.35
C VAL A 278 -8.02 -16.34 13.07
N LYS A 279 -9.00 -15.44 13.05
CA LYS A 279 -9.81 -15.18 11.85
C LYS A 279 -8.98 -14.56 10.73
N ILE A 280 -8.06 -13.65 11.07
CA ILE A 280 -7.09 -13.06 10.12
C ILE A 280 -6.20 -14.16 9.51
N GLU A 281 -5.69 -15.08 10.33
CA GLU A 281 -4.90 -16.22 9.83
C GLU A 281 -5.65 -17.04 8.78
N LYS A 282 -6.93 -17.35 9.01
CA LYS A 282 -7.76 -18.10 8.06
C LYS A 282 -8.02 -17.34 6.77
N ILE A 283 -8.23 -16.03 6.85
CA ILE A 283 -8.46 -15.19 5.65
C ILE A 283 -7.19 -15.13 4.80
N ASN A 284 -6.02 -15.03 5.42
CA ASN A 284 -4.74 -15.02 4.69
C ASN A 284 -4.37 -16.39 4.09
N ARG A 285 -4.96 -17.49 4.58
CA ARG A 285 -4.80 -18.85 4.01
C ARG A 285 -5.81 -19.21 2.93
N ILE A 286 -6.94 -18.51 2.89
CA ILE A 286 -7.91 -18.64 1.80
C ILE A 286 -7.53 -17.58 0.77
N GLY A 287 -6.42 -17.82 0.07
CA GLY A 287 -6.23 -17.20 -1.22
C GLY A 287 -7.45 -17.57 -2.06
N PHE A 288 -8.15 -16.60 -2.58
CA PHE A 288 -9.17 -16.87 -3.58
C PHE A 288 -8.41 -17.49 -4.76
N CYS A 289 -8.52 -18.83 -4.89
CA CYS A 289 -8.15 -19.56 -6.09
C CYS A 289 -9.04 -19.13 -7.25
#